data_4d9b13f703c390a1d6fa9032eb33a6bd
#
_entry.id   4d9b13f703c390a1d6fa9032eb33a6bd
#
_cell.length_a   1.000
_cell.length_b   1.000
_cell.length_c   1.000
_cell.angle_alpha   90.00
_cell.angle_beta   90.00
_cell.angle_gamma   90.00
#
_symmetry.space_group_name_H-M   'P 1'
#
loop_
_entity.id
_entity.type
_entity.pdbx_description
1 polymer ?
#
loop_
_entity_poly.entity_id
_entity_poly.type
_entity_poly.pdbx_seq_one_letter_code
_entity_poly.pdbx_strand_id
1 'polypeptide(L)'
;MKKVLLVYYSQTGQLAELARNFAEPLQQGGVHVDCVNLEPQEPYPFPWSFWRFFNTFPETVHLKPAPILPPAIPADDYNAVVIAYTVWFLSPAQPITAFLQREETRRLLNGKPVVTLIGCRNMWLGAQEKMKSLLAHNGAKLIGNIVKIDACNSAASFITTPAWLLSGDKQYFRALPSAGIADEELADAARFGAKMRDTLLQNKTLDETLFQNMGAAKVNEKLIFSEKAAGRSFFLWGRLLMAAGRVSPLLRRALLC
;
A
#
# COMPACT_ATOMS: atom_id res chain seq x y z
N MET A 1 -12.35 -15.69 20.97
CA MET A 1 -12.04 -15.92 19.54
C MET A 1 -10.99 -14.91 19.13
N LYS A 2 -9.96 -15.30 18.36
CA LYS A 2 -8.96 -14.37 17.87
C LYS A 2 -9.53 -13.53 16.73
N LYS A 3 -9.21 -12.24 16.71
CA LYS A 3 -9.72 -11.29 15.71
C LYS A 3 -8.58 -10.52 15.04
N VAL A 4 -8.65 -10.38 13.74
CA VAL A 4 -7.70 -9.61 12.93
C VAL A 4 -8.48 -8.61 12.09
N LEU A 5 -8.02 -7.35 12.07
CA LEU A 5 -8.52 -6.35 11.14
C LEU A 5 -7.58 -6.31 9.93
N LEU A 6 -8.14 -6.39 8.72
CA LEU A 6 -7.41 -6.20 7.48
C LEU A 6 -7.99 -5.00 6.75
N VAL A 7 -7.21 -3.90 6.70
CA VAL A 7 -7.58 -2.66 6.01
C VAL A 7 -6.81 -2.55 4.71
N TYR A 8 -7.51 -2.23 3.63
CA TYR A 8 -6.88 -2.05 2.32
C TYR A 8 -7.61 -1.01 1.46
N TYR A 9 -6.93 -0.54 0.43
CA TYR A 9 -7.53 0.17 -0.69
C TYR A 9 -7.03 -0.46 -1.99
N SER A 10 -7.95 -0.89 -2.85
CA SER A 10 -7.59 -1.51 -4.12
C SER A 10 -8.26 -0.79 -5.28
N GLN A 11 -7.46 -0.25 -6.20
CA GLN A 11 -7.96 0.42 -7.39
C GLN A 11 -8.12 -0.53 -8.58
N THR A 12 -7.18 -1.48 -8.74
CA THR A 12 -7.13 -2.39 -9.89
C THR A 12 -7.61 -3.80 -9.59
N GLY A 13 -8.01 -4.08 -8.34
CA GLY A 13 -8.40 -5.41 -7.88
C GLY A 13 -7.24 -6.26 -7.34
N GLN A 14 -6.00 -6.08 -7.82
CA GLN A 14 -4.88 -6.94 -7.40
C GLN A 14 -4.56 -6.87 -5.91
N LEU A 15 -4.61 -5.69 -5.30
CA LEU A 15 -4.37 -5.58 -3.85
C LEU A 15 -5.50 -6.22 -3.03
N ALA A 16 -6.74 -6.16 -3.51
CA ALA A 16 -7.87 -6.85 -2.87
C ALA A 16 -7.68 -8.37 -2.93
N GLU A 17 -7.18 -8.89 -4.05
CA GLU A 17 -6.85 -10.30 -4.20
C GLU A 17 -5.69 -10.73 -3.29
N LEU A 18 -4.62 -9.93 -3.23
CA LEU A 18 -3.50 -10.14 -2.32
C LEU A 18 -3.96 -10.18 -0.85
N ALA A 19 -4.83 -9.24 -0.47
CA ALA A 19 -5.43 -9.16 0.87
C ALA A 19 -6.31 -10.37 1.18
N ARG A 20 -7.12 -10.81 0.21
CA ARG A 20 -7.96 -12.02 0.33
C ARG A 20 -7.13 -13.27 0.52
N ASN A 21 -6.09 -13.47 -0.30
CA ASN A 21 -5.20 -14.64 -0.21
C ASN A 21 -4.47 -14.70 1.14
N PHE A 22 -4.12 -13.55 1.70
CA PHE A 22 -3.58 -13.48 3.06
C PHE A 22 -4.62 -13.82 4.13
N ALA A 23 -5.86 -13.33 3.99
CA ALA A 23 -6.93 -13.50 4.99
C ALA A 23 -7.51 -14.92 5.01
N GLU A 24 -7.58 -15.58 3.86
CA GLU A 24 -8.24 -16.88 3.71
C GLU A 24 -7.75 -17.96 4.68
N PRO A 25 -6.44 -18.21 4.87
CA PRO A 25 -5.98 -19.20 5.84
C PRO A 25 -6.30 -18.85 7.30
N LEU A 26 -6.37 -17.55 7.63
CA LEU A 26 -6.80 -17.09 8.96
C LEU A 26 -8.26 -17.50 9.21
N GLN A 27 -9.14 -17.19 8.25
CA GLN A 27 -10.58 -17.47 8.34
C GLN A 27 -10.85 -18.97 8.36
N GLN A 28 -10.23 -19.75 7.49
CA GLN A 28 -10.35 -21.21 7.46
C GLN A 28 -9.87 -21.86 8.76
N GLY A 29 -8.92 -21.24 9.45
CA GLY A 29 -8.41 -21.69 10.74
C GLY A 29 -9.20 -21.22 11.96
N GLY A 30 -10.34 -20.53 11.77
CA GLY A 30 -11.20 -20.09 12.87
C GLY A 30 -10.79 -18.76 13.51
N VAL A 31 -9.91 -17.98 12.88
CA VAL A 31 -9.64 -16.59 13.26
C VAL A 31 -10.67 -15.70 12.57
N HIS A 32 -11.35 -14.85 13.31
CA HIS A 32 -12.26 -13.86 12.73
C HIS A 32 -11.45 -12.76 12.02
N VAL A 33 -11.75 -12.50 10.76
CA VAL A 33 -11.06 -11.46 9.98
C VAL A 33 -12.08 -10.46 9.44
N ASP A 34 -12.01 -9.23 9.93
CA ASP A 34 -12.75 -8.12 9.35
C ASP A 34 -11.95 -7.49 8.23
N CYS A 35 -12.42 -7.62 6.99
CA CYS A 35 -11.81 -7.03 5.80
C CYS A 35 -12.50 -5.70 5.46
N VAL A 36 -11.77 -4.60 5.59
CA VAL A 36 -12.29 -3.24 5.36
C VAL A 36 -11.61 -2.63 4.15
N ASN A 37 -12.37 -2.45 3.07
CA ASN A 37 -11.95 -1.67 1.91
C ASN A 37 -12.20 -0.19 2.19
N LEU A 38 -11.17 0.64 2.02
CA LEU A 38 -11.29 2.08 2.19
C LEU A 38 -11.92 2.71 0.95
N GLU A 39 -12.85 3.61 1.16
CA GLU A 39 -13.55 4.31 0.09
C GLU A 39 -13.19 5.80 0.10
N PRO A 40 -12.47 6.31 -0.93
CA PRO A 40 -12.29 7.74 -1.11
C PRO A 40 -13.63 8.44 -1.33
N GLN A 41 -13.81 9.65 -0.77
CA GLN A 41 -15.00 10.46 -1.06
C GLN A 41 -15.13 10.77 -2.55
N GLU A 42 -14.00 11.04 -3.22
CA GLU A 42 -13.91 11.11 -4.68
C GLU A 42 -13.14 9.90 -5.19
N PRO A 43 -13.79 8.97 -5.89
CA PRO A 43 -13.13 7.78 -6.42
C PRO A 43 -11.95 8.10 -7.36
N TYR A 44 -10.89 7.33 -7.23
CA TYR A 44 -9.79 7.38 -8.19
C TYR A 44 -10.17 6.53 -9.40
N PRO A 45 -10.19 7.12 -10.62
CA PRO A 45 -10.61 6.38 -11.81
C PRO A 45 -9.59 5.28 -12.16
N PHE A 46 -10.09 4.22 -12.76
CA PHE A 46 -9.24 3.25 -13.44
C PHE A 46 -9.89 2.90 -14.79
N PRO A 47 -9.20 3.06 -15.90
CA PRO A 47 -7.86 3.64 -16.05
C PRO A 47 -7.80 5.11 -15.60
N TRP A 48 -6.58 5.56 -15.23
CA TRP A 48 -6.36 6.95 -14.87
C TRP A 48 -6.44 7.87 -16.08
N SER A 49 -7.11 9.02 -15.95
CA SER A 49 -6.81 10.12 -16.86
C SER A 49 -5.43 10.72 -16.53
N PHE A 50 -4.68 11.12 -17.57
CA PHE A 50 -3.36 11.72 -17.41
C PHE A 50 -3.35 12.86 -16.35
N TRP A 51 -4.29 13.78 -16.46
CA TRP A 51 -4.39 14.90 -15.53
C TRP A 51 -4.71 14.48 -14.08
N ARG A 52 -5.60 13.51 -13.89
CA ARG A 52 -5.94 13.04 -12.55
C ARG A 52 -4.74 12.33 -11.89
N PHE A 53 -4.01 11.53 -12.67
CA PHE A 53 -2.80 10.86 -12.20
C PHE A 53 -1.75 11.87 -11.72
N PHE A 54 -1.36 12.81 -12.55
CA PHE A 54 -0.32 13.78 -12.19
C PHE A 54 -0.78 14.81 -11.15
N ASN A 55 -2.07 15.17 -11.11
CA ASN A 55 -2.60 16.01 -10.03
C ASN A 55 -2.60 15.33 -8.66
N THR A 56 -2.63 14.00 -8.62
CA THR A 56 -2.58 13.23 -7.36
C THR A 56 -1.15 13.18 -6.78
N PHE A 57 -0.14 13.39 -7.61
CA PHE A 57 1.27 13.26 -7.27
C PHE A 57 1.73 14.14 -6.09
N PRO A 58 1.55 15.47 -6.09
CA PRO A 58 2.12 16.34 -5.06
C PRO A 58 1.61 16.02 -3.65
N GLU A 59 0.31 15.87 -3.51
CA GLU A 59 -0.35 15.57 -2.24
C GLU A 59 0.04 14.19 -1.72
N THR A 60 0.20 13.20 -2.62
CA THR A 60 0.64 11.84 -2.23
C THR A 60 2.05 11.86 -1.65
N VAL A 61 2.99 12.52 -2.33
CA VAL A 61 4.40 12.60 -1.88
C VAL A 61 4.50 13.30 -0.52
N HIS A 62 3.69 14.32 -0.30
CA HIS A 62 3.68 15.12 0.92
C HIS A 62 2.73 14.59 2.01
N LEU A 63 2.16 13.39 1.84
CA LEU A 63 1.23 12.76 2.76
C LEU A 63 0.05 13.68 3.13
N LYS A 64 -0.50 14.38 2.13
CA LYS A 64 -1.70 15.22 2.24
C LYS A 64 -2.83 14.58 1.44
N PRO A 65 -3.46 13.54 2.00
CA PRO A 65 -4.44 12.75 1.26
C PRO A 65 -5.76 13.51 1.07
N ALA A 66 -6.47 13.12 0.00
CA ALA A 66 -7.88 13.43 -0.11
C ALA A 66 -8.68 12.66 0.96
N PRO A 67 -9.85 13.18 1.38
CA PRO A 67 -10.66 12.54 2.41
C PRO A 67 -11.24 11.19 1.94
N ILE A 68 -11.45 10.30 2.91
CA ILE A 68 -12.15 9.02 2.73
C ILE A 68 -13.49 9.04 3.46
N LEU A 69 -14.42 8.18 3.04
CA LEU A 69 -15.60 7.89 3.83
C LEU A 69 -15.20 7.23 5.15
N PRO A 70 -15.99 7.39 6.23
CA PRO A 70 -15.70 6.71 7.48
C PRO A 70 -15.67 5.19 7.27
N PRO A 71 -14.53 4.50 7.56
CA PRO A 71 -14.46 3.07 7.38
C PRO A 71 -15.37 2.36 8.39
N ALA A 72 -16.15 1.38 7.91
CA ALA A 72 -17.01 0.55 8.77
C ALA A 72 -16.17 -0.52 9.48
N ILE A 73 -15.59 -0.17 10.61
CA ILE A 73 -14.81 -1.09 11.46
C ILE A 73 -15.73 -1.59 12.57
N PRO A 74 -16.11 -2.90 12.56
CA PRO A 74 -17.16 -3.41 13.41
C PRO A 74 -16.74 -3.67 14.88
N ALA A 75 -15.43 -3.70 15.17
CA ALA A 75 -14.90 -3.99 16.50
C ALA A 75 -13.67 -3.12 16.81
N ASP A 76 -13.19 -3.18 18.02
CA ASP A 76 -11.99 -2.47 18.49
C ASP A 76 -10.98 -3.38 19.22
N ASP A 77 -11.40 -4.61 19.55
CA ASP A 77 -10.64 -5.60 20.33
C ASP A 77 -9.77 -6.54 19.48
N TYR A 78 -9.21 -6.06 18.37
CA TYR A 78 -8.36 -6.85 17.48
C TYR A 78 -7.05 -7.28 18.14
N ASN A 79 -6.65 -8.53 17.90
CA ASN A 79 -5.36 -9.06 18.31
C ASN A 79 -4.21 -8.54 17.44
N ALA A 80 -4.49 -8.22 16.18
CA ALA A 80 -3.56 -7.62 15.26
C ALA A 80 -4.28 -6.88 14.14
N VAL A 81 -3.56 -5.98 13.46
CA VAL A 81 -4.05 -5.28 12.28
C VAL A 81 -3.13 -5.53 11.10
N VAL A 82 -3.70 -5.78 9.94
CA VAL A 82 -2.99 -5.88 8.66
C VAL A 82 -3.36 -4.66 7.83
N ILE A 83 -2.36 -3.93 7.35
CA ILE A 83 -2.56 -2.79 6.46
C ILE A 83 -1.98 -3.14 5.10
N ALA A 84 -2.88 -3.41 4.14
CA ALA A 84 -2.48 -3.70 2.78
C ALA A 84 -2.52 -2.42 1.93
N TYR A 85 -1.42 -2.11 1.23
CA TYR A 85 -1.33 -0.90 0.45
C TYR A 85 -0.49 -1.06 -0.82
N THR A 86 -0.75 -0.18 -1.77
CA THR A 86 0.06 0.01 -2.97
C THR A 86 0.88 1.30 -2.88
N VAL A 87 1.98 1.34 -3.62
CA VAL A 87 2.90 2.48 -3.64
C VAL A 87 2.53 3.42 -4.78
N TRP A 88 2.20 4.66 -4.45
CA TRP A 88 2.00 5.76 -5.38
C TRP A 88 3.09 6.81 -5.19
N PHE A 89 3.88 7.07 -6.23
CA PHE A 89 4.93 8.10 -6.19
C PHE A 89 5.85 7.99 -4.96
N LEU A 90 6.36 6.78 -4.69
CA LEU A 90 7.23 6.44 -3.55
C LEU A 90 6.62 6.77 -2.17
N SER A 91 5.30 6.67 -2.09
CA SER A 91 4.53 6.90 -0.86
C SER A 91 3.39 5.89 -0.77
N PRO A 92 2.83 5.63 0.41
CA PRO A 92 1.57 4.88 0.50
C PRO A 92 0.46 5.59 -0.27
N ALA A 93 -0.43 4.81 -0.90
CA ALA A 93 -1.60 5.36 -1.59
C ALA A 93 -2.42 6.28 -0.66
N GLN A 94 -2.99 7.36 -1.21
CA GLN A 94 -3.68 8.39 -0.42
C GLN A 94 -4.77 7.86 0.51
N PRO A 95 -5.64 6.90 0.13
CA PRO A 95 -6.67 6.40 1.04
C PRO A 95 -6.09 5.76 2.32
N ILE A 96 -4.96 5.09 2.21
CA ILE A 96 -4.26 4.51 3.37
C ILE A 96 -3.64 5.62 4.24
N THR A 97 -3.05 6.65 3.61
CA THR A 97 -2.53 7.81 4.35
C THR A 97 -3.67 8.54 5.07
N ALA A 98 -4.83 8.72 4.41
CA ALA A 98 -6.01 9.33 5.02
C ALA A 98 -6.50 8.52 6.22
N PHE A 99 -6.59 7.21 6.10
CA PHE A 99 -6.96 6.31 7.19
C PHE A 99 -6.02 6.49 8.40
N LEU A 100 -4.70 6.47 8.17
CA LEU A 100 -3.69 6.55 9.23
C LEU A 100 -3.60 7.93 9.90
N GLN A 101 -4.17 8.98 9.29
CA GLN A 101 -4.19 10.33 9.88
C GLN A 101 -5.46 10.63 10.69
N ARG A 102 -6.40 9.67 10.80
CA ARG A 102 -7.61 9.82 11.60
C ARG A 102 -7.34 9.56 13.08
N GLU A 103 -8.01 10.32 13.94
CA GLU A 103 -7.90 10.14 15.40
C GLU A 103 -8.47 8.78 15.86
N GLU A 104 -9.55 8.31 15.21
CA GLU A 104 -10.13 6.99 15.47
C GLU A 104 -9.15 5.87 15.16
N THR A 105 -8.38 6.01 14.07
CA THR A 105 -7.34 5.05 13.69
C THR A 105 -6.20 5.05 14.71
N ARG A 106 -5.83 6.21 15.23
CA ARG A 106 -4.81 6.31 16.27
C ARG A 106 -5.22 5.54 17.54
N ARG A 107 -6.47 5.68 17.97
CA ARG A 107 -7.00 4.93 19.11
C ARG A 107 -7.01 3.42 18.85
N LEU A 108 -7.44 3.04 17.66
CA LEU A 108 -7.50 1.64 17.22
C LEU A 108 -6.12 0.97 17.17
N LEU A 109 -5.10 1.66 16.67
CA LEU A 109 -3.76 1.10 16.44
C LEU A 109 -2.83 1.19 17.66
N ASN A 110 -3.16 2.00 18.66
CA ASN A 110 -2.27 2.23 19.79
C ASN A 110 -1.95 0.93 20.53
N GLY A 111 -0.65 0.61 20.60
CA GLY A 111 -0.13 -0.62 21.21
C GLY A 111 -0.38 -1.91 20.41
N LYS A 112 -1.13 -1.87 19.29
CA LYS A 112 -1.45 -3.06 18.50
C LYS A 112 -0.29 -3.52 17.63
N PRO A 113 -0.10 -4.84 17.48
CA PRO A 113 0.80 -5.40 16.47
C PRO A 113 0.21 -5.18 15.07
N VAL A 114 1.04 -4.64 14.18
CA VAL A 114 0.66 -4.32 12.80
C VAL A 114 1.57 -5.05 11.81
N VAL A 115 0.97 -5.64 10.79
CA VAL A 115 1.65 -6.19 9.61
C VAL A 115 1.33 -5.29 8.42
N THR A 116 2.34 -4.93 7.63
CA THR A 116 2.15 -4.29 6.33
C THR A 116 2.23 -5.30 5.20
N LEU A 117 1.27 -5.23 4.27
CA LEU A 117 1.18 -6.07 3.07
C LEU A 117 1.23 -5.15 1.85
N ILE A 118 2.32 -5.21 1.08
CA ILE A 118 2.59 -4.27 0.00
C ILE A 118 2.45 -4.96 -1.35
N GLY A 119 1.59 -4.41 -2.20
CA GLY A 119 1.56 -4.70 -3.63
C GLY A 119 2.17 -3.55 -4.40
N CYS A 120 3.31 -3.74 -5.07
CA CYS A 120 4.03 -2.64 -5.70
C CYS A 120 4.81 -3.07 -6.94
N ARG A 121 5.35 -2.07 -7.65
CA ARG A 121 6.24 -2.32 -8.77
C ARG A 121 7.62 -2.79 -8.28
N ASN A 122 8.48 -1.92 -7.80
CA ASN A 122 9.83 -2.29 -7.34
C ASN A 122 10.39 -1.32 -6.29
N MET A 123 10.06 -0.03 -6.40
CA MET A 123 10.54 1.01 -5.50
C MET A 123 9.53 1.22 -4.38
N TRP A 124 9.73 0.58 -3.25
CA TRP A 124 8.81 0.58 -2.12
C TRP A 124 9.43 1.02 -0.79
N LEU A 125 10.77 1.11 -0.72
CA LEU A 125 11.47 1.43 0.53
C LEU A 125 11.08 2.80 1.07
N GLY A 126 11.03 3.83 0.21
CA GLY A 126 10.62 5.17 0.62
C GLY A 126 9.18 5.22 1.12
N ALA A 127 8.27 4.46 0.50
CA ALA A 127 6.89 4.33 0.96
C ALA A 127 6.82 3.62 2.32
N GLN A 128 7.63 2.58 2.53
CA GLN A 128 7.66 1.84 3.79
C GLN A 128 8.26 2.69 4.93
N GLU A 129 9.27 3.52 4.68
CA GLU A 129 9.78 4.44 5.71
C GLU A 129 8.72 5.47 6.13
N LYS A 130 7.94 6.00 5.17
CA LYS A 130 6.80 6.86 5.48
C LYS A 130 5.70 6.11 6.25
N MET A 131 5.43 4.86 5.88
CA MET A 131 4.49 3.99 6.60
C MET A 131 4.95 3.74 8.05
N LYS A 132 6.22 3.41 8.28
CA LYS A 132 6.78 3.27 9.63
C LYS A 132 6.56 4.53 10.47
N SER A 133 6.80 5.70 9.90
CA SER A 133 6.59 6.98 10.58
C SER A 133 5.11 7.20 10.94
N LEU A 134 4.19 6.87 10.02
CA LEU A 134 2.75 6.96 10.27
C LEU A 134 2.29 5.98 11.35
N LEU A 135 2.80 4.74 11.33
CA LEU A 135 2.49 3.73 12.33
C LEU A 135 3.02 4.11 13.71
N ALA A 136 4.26 4.60 13.77
CA ALA A 136 4.86 5.09 15.02
C ALA A 136 4.05 6.26 15.62
N HIS A 137 3.59 7.20 14.78
CA HIS A 137 2.70 8.30 15.20
C HIS A 137 1.39 7.78 15.80
N ASN A 138 0.88 6.66 15.31
CA ASN A 138 -0.32 6.00 15.82
C ASN A 138 -0.06 5.08 17.02
N GLY A 139 1.18 4.99 17.53
CA GLY A 139 1.55 4.10 18.62
C GLY A 139 1.49 2.61 18.26
N ALA A 140 1.45 2.27 16.99
CA ALA A 140 1.39 0.89 16.49
C ALA A 140 2.77 0.21 16.56
N LYS A 141 2.77 -1.11 16.76
CA LYS A 141 3.98 -1.95 16.74
C LYS A 141 4.08 -2.67 15.41
N LEU A 142 4.94 -2.20 14.51
CA LEU A 142 5.17 -2.89 13.24
C LEU A 142 5.93 -4.19 13.49
N ILE A 143 5.30 -5.33 13.23
CA ILE A 143 5.82 -6.68 13.49
C ILE A 143 6.15 -7.47 12.22
N GLY A 144 5.81 -6.97 11.05
CA GLY A 144 6.08 -7.66 9.79
C GLY A 144 5.82 -6.79 8.59
N ASN A 145 6.58 -7.05 7.53
CA ASN A 145 6.42 -6.40 6.23
C ASN A 145 6.49 -7.45 5.13
N ILE A 146 5.41 -7.62 4.39
CA ILE A 146 5.30 -8.55 3.27
C ILE A 146 5.22 -7.71 2.00
N VAL A 147 6.09 -8.01 1.03
CA VAL A 147 6.16 -7.25 -0.22
C VAL A 147 6.01 -8.17 -1.41
N LYS A 148 5.03 -7.90 -2.25
CA LYS A 148 4.80 -8.54 -3.53
C LYS A 148 5.06 -7.56 -4.65
N ILE A 149 5.95 -7.95 -5.55
CA ILE A 149 6.50 -7.07 -6.59
C ILE A 149 5.96 -7.51 -7.94
N ASP A 150 5.72 -6.53 -8.82
CA ASP A 150 5.38 -6.73 -10.23
C ASP A 150 6.36 -7.69 -10.91
N ALA A 151 5.83 -8.64 -11.66
CA ALA A 151 6.59 -9.69 -12.37
C ALA A 151 7.52 -9.12 -13.45
N CYS A 152 7.26 -7.92 -13.96
CA CYS A 152 8.12 -7.24 -14.93
C CYS A 152 9.48 -6.89 -14.33
N ASN A 153 10.55 -7.05 -15.12
CA ASN A 153 11.85 -6.50 -14.74
C ASN A 153 11.75 -4.97 -14.60
N SER A 154 12.67 -4.41 -13.80
CA SER A 154 12.61 -2.98 -13.43
C SER A 154 12.56 -2.04 -14.65
N ALA A 155 13.27 -2.35 -15.73
CA ALA A 155 13.29 -1.50 -16.92
C ALA A 155 11.96 -1.55 -17.69
N ALA A 156 11.43 -2.75 -17.97
CA ALA A 156 10.16 -2.90 -18.67
C ALA A 156 9.00 -2.31 -17.86
N SER A 157 8.98 -2.48 -16.53
CA SER A 157 7.91 -1.97 -15.67
C SER A 157 7.83 -0.44 -15.63
N PHE A 158 8.89 0.29 -16.00
CA PHE A 158 8.82 1.75 -16.17
C PHE A 158 7.90 2.17 -17.32
N ILE A 159 7.67 1.29 -18.29
CA ILE A 159 6.81 1.53 -19.45
C ILE A 159 5.48 0.81 -19.29
N THR A 160 5.49 -0.47 -18.89
CA THR A 160 4.28 -1.31 -18.83
C THR A 160 3.30 -0.87 -17.74
N THR A 161 3.80 -0.52 -16.56
CA THR A 161 2.92 -0.12 -15.46
C THR A 161 2.21 1.23 -15.73
N PRO A 162 2.88 2.31 -16.17
CA PRO A 162 2.17 3.53 -16.59
C PRO A 162 1.20 3.28 -17.74
N ALA A 163 1.58 2.47 -18.74
CA ALA A 163 0.70 2.12 -19.83
C ALA A 163 -0.57 1.43 -19.33
N TRP A 164 -0.44 0.43 -18.45
CA TRP A 164 -1.59 -0.22 -17.81
C TRP A 164 -2.45 0.76 -16.99
N LEU A 165 -1.83 1.61 -16.17
CA LEU A 165 -2.56 2.57 -15.35
C LEU A 165 -3.37 3.56 -16.19
N LEU A 166 -2.87 3.95 -17.37
CA LEU A 166 -3.52 4.93 -18.25
C LEU A 166 -4.45 4.29 -19.29
N SER A 167 -4.21 3.04 -19.71
CA SER A 167 -5.02 2.34 -20.71
C SER A 167 -6.04 1.36 -20.12
N GLY A 168 -5.77 0.83 -18.92
CA GLY A 168 -6.53 -0.28 -18.34
C GLY A 168 -6.08 -1.67 -18.82
N ASP A 169 -5.19 -1.76 -19.80
CA ASP A 169 -4.73 -3.03 -20.39
C ASP A 169 -3.37 -3.45 -19.82
N LYS A 170 -3.34 -4.57 -19.09
CA LYS A 170 -2.12 -5.15 -18.53
C LYS A 170 -1.13 -5.59 -19.61
N GLN A 171 -1.60 -5.92 -20.81
CA GLN A 171 -0.80 -6.41 -21.93
C GLN A 171 -0.70 -5.39 -23.06
N TYR A 172 -0.77 -4.10 -22.75
CA TYR A 172 -0.73 -3.02 -23.75
C TYR A 172 0.43 -3.16 -24.75
N PHE A 173 1.60 -3.55 -24.26
CA PHE A 173 2.75 -3.90 -25.11
C PHE A 173 2.89 -5.43 -25.21
N ARG A 174 2.38 -6.03 -26.27
CA ARG A 174 2.39 -7.49 -26.49
C ARG A 174 3.79 -8.13 -26.46
N ALA A 175 4.84 -7.36 -26.73
CA ALA A 175 6.23 -7.83 -26.71
C ALA A 175 6.89 -7.78 -25.32
N LEU A 176 6.23 -7.17 -24.33
CA LEU A 176 6.73 -7.06 -22.97
C LEU A 176 5.92 -7.93 -22.01
N PRO A 177 6.49 -8.33 -20.86
CA PRO A 177 5.73 -9.02 -19.83
C PRO A 177 4.51 -8.23 -19.38
N SER A 178 3.43 -8.93 -18.98
CA SER A 178 2.22 -8.32 -18.45
C SER A 178 2.53 -7.48 -17.21
N ALA A 179 1.89 -6.32 -17.08
CA ALA A 179 2.00 -5.48 -15.89
C ALA A 179 1.26 -6.10 -14.71
N GLY A 180 1.76 -5.85 -13.51
CA GLY A 180 1.16 -6.28 -12.26
C GLY A 180 1.85 -7.46 -11.60
N ILE A 181 1.37 -7.84 -10.43
CA ILE A 181 1.89 -8.94 -9.63
C ILE A 181 1.40 -10.25 -10.26
N ALA A 182 2.29 -11.24 -10.41
CA ALA A 182 1.93 -12.55 -10.93
C ALA A 182 0.96 -13.29 -9.97
N ASP A 183 0.09 -14.11 -10.53
CA ASP A 183 -0.94 -14.82 -9.75
C ASP A 183 -0.31 -15.74 -8.69
N GLU A 184 0.83 -16.37 -8.99
CA GLU A 184 1.58 -17.18 -8.05
C GLU A 184 2.10 -16.37 -6.85
N GLU A 185 2.55 -15.13 -7.10
CA GLU A 185 3.01 -14.23 -6.05
C GLU A 185 1.82 -13.69 -5.22
N LEU A 186 0.66 -13.49 -5.84
CA LEU A 186 -0.57 -13.14 -5.13
C LEU A 186 -1.00 -14.30 -4.22
N ALA A 187 -0.99 -15.52 -4.73
CA ALA A 187 -1.34 -16.74 -3.99
C ALA A 187 -0.35 -17.03 -2.85
N ASP A 188 0.95 -16.72 -3.04
CA ASP A 188 1.99 -16.92 -2.02
C ASP A 188 1.73 -16.11 -0.72
N ALA A 189 0.86 -15.11 -0.74
CA ALA A 189 0.46 -14.39 0.47
C ALA A 189 -0.21 -15.31 1.51
N ALA A 190 -0.82 -16.40 1.08
CA ALA A 190 -1.51 -17.37 1.94
C ALA A 190 -0.58 -18.00 3.00
N ARG A 191 0.69 -18.28 2.67
CA ARG A 191 1.62 -18.87 3.65
C ARG A 191 1.93 -17.95 4.82
N PHE A 192 1.91 -16.62 4.61
CA PHE A 192 2.09 -15.63 5.67
C PHE A 192 0.82 -15.55 6.55
N GLY A 193 -0.37 -15.60 5.92
CA GLY A 193 -1.64 -15.70 6.63
C GLY A 193 -1.71 -16.97 7.49
N ALA A 194 -1.30 -18.11 6.95
CA ALA A 194 -1.23 -19.38 7.70
C ALA A 194 -0.26 -19.28 8.90
N LYS A 195 0.94 -18.69 8.71
CA LYS A 195 1.89 -18.49 9.79
C LYS A 195 1.33 -17.59 10.90
N MET A 196 0.66 -16.50 10.55
CA MET A 196 0.03 -15.61 11.51
C MET A 196 -1.11 -16.31 12.26
N ARG A 197 -1.96 -17.08 11.55
CA ARG A 197 -2.98 -17.94 12.15
C ARG A 197 -2.41 -18.88 13.23
N ASP A 198 -1.38 -19.64 12.87
CA ASP A 198 -0.79 -20.62 13.77
C ASP A 198 -0.20 -19.98 15.02
N THR A 199 0.42 -18.83 14.87
CA THR A 199 0.95 -18.04 15.98
C THR A 199 -0.17 -17.54 16.91
N LEU A 200 -1.26 -17.02 16.33
CA LEU A 200 -2.42 -16.56 17.09
C LEU A 200 -3.12 -17.68 17.85
N LEU A 201 -3.34 -18.84 17.21
CA LEU A 201 -4.05 -19.98 17.81
C LEU A 201 -3.22 -20.66 18.90
N GLN A 202 -1.89 -20.64 18.77
CA GLN A 202 -0.98 -21.11 19.80
C GLN A 202 -0.77 -20.12 20.96
N ASN A 203 -1.49 -18.99 20.94
CA ASN A 203 -1.33 -17.89 21.93
C ASN A 203 0.13 -17.39 22.07
N LYS A 204 0.93 -17.52 21.01
CA LYS A 204 2.28 -16.96 20.97
C LYS A 204 2.22 -15.46 20.74
N THR A 205 3.25 -14.77 21.22
CA THR A 205 3.42 -13.34 20.98
C THR A 205 3.60 -13.05 19.50
N LEU A 206 2.90 -12.06 19.01
CA LEU A 206 3.11 -11.51 17.67
C LEU A 206 4.21 -10.43 17.78
N ASP A 207 5.37 -10.73 17.27
CA ASP A 207 6.54 -9.85 17.29
C ASP A 207 7.27 -9.83 15.93
N GLU A 208 8.39 -9.14 15.85
CA GLU A 208 9.17 -8.93 14.63
C GLU A 208 9.76 -10.23 14.05
N THR A 209 9.74 -11.34 14.78
CA THR A 209 10.22 -12.64 14.30
C THR A 209 9.15 -13.42 13.52
N LEU A 210 7.90 -12.93 13.48
CA LEU A 210 6.75 -13.62 12.90
C LEU A 210 7.01 -14.18 11.50
N PHE A 211 7.66 -13.42 10.63
CA PHE A 211 7.94 -13.80 9.24
C PHE A 211 9.44 -13.99 8.96
N GLN A 212 10.23 -14.18 10.00
CA GLN A 212 11.67 -14.40 9.86
C GLN A 212 11.95 -15.63 9.01
N ASN A 213 12.93 -15.54 8.11
CA ASN A 213 13.32 -16.58 7.17
C ASN A 213 12.26 -17.03 6.16
N MET A 214 11.15 -16.29 6.06
CA MET A 214 10.10 -16.59 5.08
C MET A 214 10.26 -15.82 3.76
N GLY A 215 11.29 -14.97 3.60
CA GLY A 215 11.44 -14.16 2.40
C GLY A 215 10.31 -13.16 2.20
N ALA A 216 9.76 -12.62 3.29
CA ALA A 216 8.61 -11.73 3.29
C ALA A 216 8.85 -10.43 2.51
N ALA A 217 10.06 -9.91 2.52
CA ALA A 217 10.45 -8.73 1.78
C ALA A 217 11.84 -8.92 1.17
N LYS A 218 11.94 -8.76 -0.14
CA LYS A 218 13.21 -8.79 -0.87
C LYS A 218 13.61 -7.38 -1.28
N VAL A 219 14.75 -6.90 -0.77
CA VAL A 219 15.28 -5.59 -1.10
C VAL A 219 16.18 -5.69 -2.33
N ASN A 220 15.92 -4.88 -3.34
CA ASN A 220 16.82 -4.71 -4.47
C ASN A 220 17.79 -3.55 -4.18
N GLU A 221 18.98 -3.88 -3.69
CA GLU A 221 19.99 -2.89 -3.29
C GLU A 221 20.40 -1.94 -4.42
N LYS A 222 20.36 -2.41 -5.68
CA LYS A 222 20.70 -1.60 -6.87
C LYS A 222 19.73 -0.42 -7.07
N LEU A 223 18.50 -0.51 -6.54
CA LEU A 223 17.50 0.54 -6.66
C LEU A 223 17.52 1.55 -5.51
N ILE A 224 18.23 1.29 -4.42
CA ILE A 224 18.23 2.16 -3.23
C ILE A 224 18.64 3.59 -3.57
N PHE A 225 19.75 3.75 -4.32
CA PHE A 225 20.24 5.08 -4.69
C PHE A 225 19.25 5.82 -5.60
N SER A 226 18.75 5.15 -6.63
CA SER A 226 17.79 5.75 -7.57
C SER A 226 16.47 6.10 -6.89
N GLU A 227 15.98 5.25 -5.98
CA GLU A 227 14.77 5.52 -5.20
C GLU A 227 14.94 6.73 -4.27
N LYS A 228 16.08 6.85 -3.59
CA LYS A 228 16.40 8.02 -2.76
C LYS A 228 16.49 9.31 -3.58
N ALA A 229 17.14 9.25 -4.74
CA ALA A 229 17.26 10.40 -5.65
C ALA A 229 15.89 10.82 -6.19
N ALA A 230 15.10 9.86 -6.68
CA ALA A 230 13.73 10.10 -7.14
C ALA A 230 12.85 10.66 -6.02
N GLY A 231 12.95 10.13 -4.81
CA GLY A 231 12.19 10.62 -3.65
C GLY A 231 12.47 12.08 -3.32
N ARG A 232 13.75 12.50 -3.38
CA ARG A 232 14.14 13.90 -3.20
C ARG A 232 13.58 14.79 -4.30
N SER A 233 13.73 14.37 -5.56
CA SER A 233 13.19 15.07 -6.72
C SER A 233 11.67 15.22 -6.62
N PHE A 234 10.96 14.14 -6.31
CA PHE A 234 9.51 14.13 -6.12
C PHE A 234 9.08 15.07 -5.00
N PHE A 235 9.82 15.11 -3.90
CA PHE A 235 9.51 16.00 -2.79
C PHE A 235 9.60 17.47 -3.21
N LEU A 236 10.72 17.88 -3.85
CA LEU A 236 10.92 19.25 -4.30
C LEU A 236 9.90 19.65 -5.36
N TRP A 237 9.67 18.79 -6.35
CA TRP A 237 8.71 19.04 -7.43
C TRP A 237 7.28 19.12 -6.89
N GLY A 238 6.89 18.20 -6.01
CA GLY A 238 5.60 18.22 -5.35
C GLY A 238 5.37 19.52 -4.55
N ARG A 239 6.40 20.00 -3.84
CA ARG A 239 6.34 21.27 -3.10
C ARG A 239 6.10 22.45 -4.05
N LEU A 240 6.81 22.48 -5.19
CA LEU A 240 6.63 23.51 -6.21
C LEU A 240 5.21 23.50 -6.77
N LEU A 241 4.69 22.33 -7.15
CA LEU A 241 3.34 22.19 -7.69
C LEU A 241 2.25 22.56 -6.69
N MET A 242 2.43 22.22 -5.40
CA MET A 242 1.49 22.66 -4.36
C MET A 242 1.54 24.19 -4.15
N ALA A 243 2.72 24.80 -4.20
CA ALA A 243 2.85 26.25 -4.11
C ALA A 243 2.19 26.96 -5.31
N ALA A 244 2.45 26.45 -6.52
CA ALA A 244 1.81 26.95 -7.74
C ALA A 244 0.27 26.84 -7.69
N GLY A 245 -0.24 25.73 -7.17
CA GLY A 245 -1.68 25.50 -7.04
C GLY A 245 -2.38 26.45 -6.05
N ARG A 246 -1.65 26.95 -5.05
CA ARG A 246 -2.16 28.00 -4.14
C ARG A 246 -2.28 29.37 -4.82
N VAL A 247 -1.43 29.65 -5.81
CA VAL A 247 -1.46 30.88 -6.58
C VAL A 247 -2.52 30.81 -7.67
N SER A 248 -2.50 29.73 -8.46
CA SER A 248 -3.46 29.51 -9.55
C SER A 248 -3.52 28.02 -9.96
N PRO A 249 -4.73 27.46 -10.12
CA PRO A 249 -4.88 26.12 -10.70
C PRO A 249 -4.29 26.01 -12.12
N LEU A 250 -4.35 27.09 -12.91
CA LEU A 250 -3.78 27.14 -14.26
C LEU A 250 -2.25 27.06 -14.21
N LEU A 251 -1.61 27.75 -13.27
CA LEU A 251 -0.16 27.70 -13.09
C LEU A 251 0.29 26.29 -12.69
N ARG A 252 -0.42 25.64 -11.76
CA ARG A 252 -0.16 24.23 -11.42
C ARG A 252 -0.26 23.32 -12.63
N ARG A 253 -1.30 23.52 -13.44
CA ARG A 253 -1.52 22.71 -14.65
C ARG A 253 -0.42 22.93 -15.68
N ALA A 254 0.02 24.17 -15.89
CA ALA A 254 1.12 24.48 -16.82
C ALA A 254 2.45 23.87 -16.39
N LEU A 255 2.70 23.71 -15.09
CA LEU A 255 3.91 23.07 -14.57
C LEU A 255 3.85 21.53 -14.59
N LEU A 256 2.68 20.94 -14.84
CA LEU A 256 2.53 19.49 -15.01
C LEU A 256 2.74 19.03 -16.46
N CYS A 257 2.76 19.96 -17.44
CA CYS A 257 3.10 19.73 -18.84
C CYS A 257 4.59 19.91 -19.07
#